data_72f6a502c49a2657d0520983147bc2e2
#
_entry.id   72f6a502c49a2657d0520983147bc2e2
#
_cell.length_a   1.000
_cell.length_b   1.000
_cell.length_c   1.000
_cell.angle_alpha   90.00
_cell.angle_beta   90.00
_cell.angle_gamma   90.00
#
_symmetry.space_group_name_H-M   'P 1'
#
loop_
_entity.id
_entity.type
_entity.pdbx_description
1 polymer ?
#
loop_
_entity_poly.entity_id
_entity_poly.type
_entity_poly.pdbx_seq_one_letter_code
_entity_poly.pdbx_strand_id
1 'polypeptide(L)'
;MTPSVLFVCVHNAGRSQMAAGLLTQLAGDRIEVRSAGTQPADQINPAAVSAMAEIGIDITATTPKVLTPESVETSDVVITMGCGDTCPYFPGVSYRDWKLDDPAGQPVEVVRRIRDDIAERVRALIDELAPR
;
A
#
# COMPACT_ATOMS: atom_id res chain seq x y z
N MET A 1 -15.90 -12.43 8.95
CA MET A 1 -14.51 -12.66 8.51
C MET A 1 -13.85 -11.34 8.23
N THR A 2 -12.56 -11.26 8.51
CA THR A 2 -11.79 -10.03 8.29
C THR A 2 -11.35 -9.96 6.84
N PRO A 3 -11.72 -8.91 6.09
CA PRO A 3 -11.23 -8.76 4.72
C PRO A 3 -9.73 -8.52 4.72
N SER A 4 -9.05 -8.99 3.67
CA SER A 4 -7.61 -8.80 3.49
C SER A 4 -7.32 -7.96 2.26
N VAL A 5 -6.40 -7.01 2.39
CA VAL A 5 -5.99 -6.10 1.32
C VAL A 5 -4.49 -6.21 1.12
N LEU A 6 -4.08 -6.38 -0.13
CA LEU A 6 -2.67 -6.39 -0.52
C LEU A 6 -2.40 -5.16 -1.39
N PHE A 7 -1.48 -4.32 -0.96
CA PHE A 7 -1.01 -3.20 -1.77
C PHE A 7 0.25 -3.60 -2.52
N VAL A 8 0.27 -3.35 -3.82
CA VAL A 8 1.38 -3.74 -4.69
C VAL A 8 1.88 -2.52 -5.47
N CYS A 9 3.18 -2.27 -5.38
CA CYS A 9 3.85 -1.33 -6.27
C CYS A 9 5.15 -1.97 -6.75
N VAL A 10 5.99 -1.24 -7.48
CA VAL A 10 7.20 -1.83 -8.04
C VAL A 10 8.19 -2.16 -6.93
N HIS A 11 8.55 -1.19 -6.11
CA HIS A 11 9.66 -1.33 -5.14
C HIS A 11 9.22 -1.67 -3.71
N ASN A 12 7.94 -1.59 -3.40
CA ASN A 12 7.43 -1.77 -2.03
C ASN A 12 8.20 -0.92 -1.01
N ALA A 13 8.61 0.26 -1.44
CA ALA A 13 9.42 1.17 -0.63
C ALA A 13 8.76 2.53 -0.39
N GLY A 14 7.71 2.87 -1.12
CA GLY A 14 7.02 4.15 -1.01
C GLY A 14 5.52 3.99 -0.97
N ARG A 15 4.87 3.99 -2.14
CA ARG A 15 3.39 4.01 -2.25
C ARG A 15 2.71 2.89 -1.46
N SER A 16 3.11 1.65 -1.68
CA SER A 16 2.46 0.52 -1.00
C SER A 16 2.75 0.49 0.50
N GLN A 17 3.93 0.93 0.92
CA GLN A 17 4.25 1.01 2.34
C GLN A 17 3.45 2.11 3.04
N MET A 18 3.28 3.27 2.40
CA MET A 18 2.45 4.34 2.94
C MET A 18 0.98 3.92 3.04
N ALA A 19 0.47 3.27 1.99
CA ALA A 19 -0.91 2.79 1.98
C ALA A 19 -1.14 1.74 3.08
N ALA A 20 -0.22 0.78 3.22
CA ALA A 20 -0.33 -0.24 4.25
C ALA A 20 -0.29 0.37 5.66
N GLY A 21 0.60 1.34 5.87
CA GLY A 21 0.69 2.04 7.16
C GLY A 21 -0.59 2.80 7.49
N LEU A 22 -1.16 3.51 6.53
CA LEU A 22 -2.41 4.26 6.71
C LEU A 22 -3.59 3.32 6.98
N LEU A 23 -3.72 2.25 6.20
CA LEU A 23 -4.84 1.32 6.39
C LEU A 23 -4.75 0.62 7.75
N THR A 24 -3.55 0.20 8.14
CA THR A 24 -3.32 -0.42 9.44
C THR A 24 -3.71 0.53 10.58
N GLN A 25 -3.29 1.79 10.48
CA GLN A 25 -3.57 2.79 11.52
C GLN A 25 -5.06 3.11 11.61
N LEU A 26 -5.73 3.28 10.48
CA LEU A 26 -7.12 3.73 10.45
C LEU A 26 -8.13 2.60 10.65
N ALA A 27 -7.85 1.41 10.14
CA ALA A 27 -8.78 0.29 10.23
C ALA A 27 -8.52 -0.62 11.44
N GLY A 28 -7.28 -0.67 11.93
CA GLY A 28 -6.93 -1.56 13.03
C GLY A 28 -7.19 -3.02 12.67
N ASP A 29 -7.85 -3.74 13.57
CA ASP A 29 -8.12 -5.17 13.39
C ASP A 29 -9.25 -5.48 12.39
N ARG A 30 -9.91 -4.45 11.87
CA ARG A 30 -11.05 -4.63 10.96
C ARG A 30 -10.63 -5.11 9.57
N ILE A 31 -9.38 -4.86 9.17
CA ILE A 31 -8.84 -5.26 7.87
C ILE A 31 -7.44 -5.83 8.06
N GLU A 32 -7.19 -6.98 7.42
CA GLU A 32 -5.83 -7.55 7.36
C GLU A 32 -5.07 -6.86 6.23
N VAL A 33 -3.89 -6.32 6.51
CA VAL A 33 -3.14 -5.49 5.57
C VAL A 33 -1.80 -6.11 5.24
N ARG A 34 -1.49 -6.18 3.94
CA ARG A 34 -0.20 -6.65 3.43
C ARG A 34 0.28 -5.72 2.33
N SER A 35 1.57 -5.74 2.08
CA SER A 35 2.17 -5.00 0.96
C SER A 35 3.30 -5.81 0.34
N ALA A 36 3.56 -5.59 -0.95
CA ALA A 36 4.61 -6.29 -1.68
C ALA A 36 5.03 -5.47 -2.91
N GLY A 37 6.15 -5.86 -3.52
CA GLY A 37 6.65 -5.24 -4.73
C GLY A 37 7.09 -6.27 -5.75
N THR A 38 6.98 -5.93 -7.03
CA THR A 38 7.45 -6.79 -8.12
C THR A 38 8.97 -6.80 -8.20
N GLN A 39 9.61 -5.71 -7.79
CA GLN A 39 11.07 -5.58 -7.68
C GLN A 39 11.40 -4.83 -6.39
N PRO A 40 11.32 -5.50 -5.22
CA PRO A 40 11.47 -4.80 -3.96
C PRO A 40 12.85 -4.16 -3.80
N ALA A 41 12.86 -2.95 -3.27
CA ALA A 41 14.10 -2.23 -2.96
C ALA A 41 14.73 -2.79 -1.68
N ASP A 42 15.96 -2.38 -1.39
CA ASP A 42 16.68 -2.84 -0.20
C ASP A 42 16.10 -2.22 1.08
N GLN A 43 15.55 -1.01 1.00
CA GLN A 43 15.03 -0.30 2.16
C GLN A 43 13.88 0.63 1.78
N ILE A 44 13.12 1.05 2.80
CA ILE A 44 12.01 1.97 2.63
C ILE A 44 12.54 3.35 2.21
N ASN A 45 11.79 4.03 1.32
CA ASN A 45 12.14 5.37 0.87
C ASN A 45 12.16 6.34 2.06
N PRO A 46 13.31 7.01 2.34
CA PRO A 46 13.40 7.92 3.50
C PRO A 46 12.40 9.07 3.47
N ALA A 47 12.06 9.60 2.29
CA ALA A 47 11.06 10.66 2.19
C ALA A 47 9.66 10.15 2.57
N ALA A 48 9.35 8.89 2.24
CA ALA A 48 8.10 8.27 2.66
C ALA A 48 8.07 8.08 4.18
N VAL A 49 9.19 7.65 4.78
CA VAL A 49 9.30 7.55 6.23
C VAL A 49 9.04 8.89 6.89
N SER A 50 9.66 9.97 6.39
CA SER A 50 9.47 11.31 6.94
C SER A 50 8.04 11.80 6.80
N ALA A 51 7.43 11.61 5.63
CA ALA A 51 6.04 12.05 5.38
C ALA A 51 5.05 11.32 6.29
N MET A 52 5.26 10.03 6.53
CA MET A 52 4.39 9.25 7.41
C MET A 52 4.60 9.62 8.88
N ALA A 53 5.82 9.88 9.29
CA ALA A 53 6.12 10.31 10.66
C ALA A 53 5.42 11.62 11.00
N GLU A 54 5.25 12.53 10.03
CA GLU A 54 4.54 13.80 10.22
C GLU A 54 3.10 13.60 10.69
N ILE A 55 2.48 12.50 10.32
CA ILE A 55 1.09 12.18 10.72
C ILE A 55 1.04 11.08 11.77
N GLY A 56 2.17 10.82 12.44
CA GLY A 56 2.24 9.91 13.57
C GLY A 56 2.30 8.42 13.21
N ILE A 57 2.65 8.10 11.96
CA ILE A 57 2.73 6.71 11.50
C ILE A 57 4.19 6.34 11.24
N ASP A 58 4.66 5.28 11.91
CA ASP A 58 6.02 4.78 11.75
C ASP A 58 6.01 3.56 10.80
N ILE A 59 6.69 3.70 9.65
CA ILE A 59 6.84 2.60 8.70
C ILE A 59 8.27 2.03 8.67
N THR A 60 9.12 2.41 9.65
CA THR A 60 10.50 1.94 9.70
C THR A 60 10.63 0.49 10.16
N ALA A 61 9.61 -0.05 10.82
CA ALA A 61 9.63 -1.42 11.32
C ALA A 61 9.38 -2.46 10.21
N THR A 62 8.96 -2.02 9.03
CA THR A 62 8.68 -2.90 7.89
C THR A 62 9.84 -2.91 6.92
N THR A 63 9.89 -3.92 6.06
CA THR A 63 10.90 -4.03 5.01
C THR A 63 10.20 -4.29 3.68
N PRO A 64 10.80 -3.88 2.54
CA PRO A 64 10.27 -4.26 1.24
C PRO A 64 10.20 -5.78 1.09
N LYS A 65 9.11 -6.26 0.51
CA LYS A 65 8.83 -7.69 0.34
C LYS A 65 8.53 -7.99 -1.11
N VAL A 66 8.97 -9.15 -1.57
CA VAL A 66 8.69 -9.59 -2.95
C VAL A 66 7.22 -10.05 -3.06
N LEU A 67 6.59 -9.70 -4.17
CA LEU A 67 5.25 -10.18 -4.50
C LEU A 67 5.30 -11.67 -4.80
N THR A 68 4.42 -12.44 -4.18
CA THR A 68 4.28 -13.87 -4.44
C THR A 68 2.87 -14.17 -4.95
N PRO A 69 2.69 -15.21 -5.80
CA PRO A 69 1.35 -15.61 -6.22
C PRO A 69 0.43 -15.92 -5.05
N GLU A 70 0.97 -16.52 -3.98
CA GLU A 70 0.19 -16.87 -2.79
C GLU A 70 -0.36 -15.64 -2.08
N SER A 71 0.42 -14.55 -2.00
CA SER A 71 -0.03 -13.33 -1.35
C SER A 71 -1.19 -12.68 -2.11
N VAL A 72 -1.21 -12.80 -3.43
CA VAL A 72 -2.32 -12.33 -4.26
C VAL A 72 -3.54 -13.22 -4.07
N GLU A 73 -3.36 -14.53 -4.19
CA GLU A 73 -4.44 -15.51 -4.13
C GLU A 73 -5.17 -15.50 -2.78
N THR A 74 -4.45 -15.24 -1.70
CA THR A 74 -5.02 -15.23 -0.35
C THR A 74 -5.61 -13.88 0.06
N SER A 75 -5.54 -12.88 -0.82
CA SER A 75 -6.11 -11.55 -0.55
C SER A 75 -7.50 -11.43 -1.13
N ASP A 76 -8.38 -10.71 -0.44
CA ASP A 76 -9.73 -10.39 -0.95
C ASP A 76 -9.66 -9.27 -1.98
N VAL A 77 -8.82 -8.27 -1.72
CA VAL A 77 -8.63 -7.11 -2.60
C VAL A 77 -7.15 -6.91 -2.84
N VAL A 78 -6.78 -6.72 -4.10
CA VAL A 78 -5.41 -6.36 -4.47
C VAL A 78 -5.44 -4.98 -5.12
N ILE A 79 -4.67 -4.06 -4.58
CA ILE A 79 -4.59 -2.69 -5.07
C ILE A 79 -3.21 -2.47 -5.67
N THR A 80 -3.17 -2.27 -6.98
CA THR A 80 -1.93 -2.05 -7.70
C THR A 80 -1.65 -0.55 -7.80
N MET A 81 -0.38 -0.21 -7.67
CA MET A 81 0.07 1.19 -7.64
C MET A 81 1.28 1.33 -8.57
N GLY A 82 1.05 1.05 -9.86
CA GLY A 82 2.08 1.21 -10.87
C GLY A 82 2.86 -0.04 -11.23
N CYS A 83 2.42 -1.23 -10.79
CA CYS A 83 3.10 -2.48 -11.18
C CYS A 83 2.70 -2.95 -12.58
N GLY A 84 1.67 -2.34 -13.18
CA GLY A 84 1.24 -2.68 -14.54
C GLY A 84 0.73 -4.12 -14.65
N ASP A 85 1.13 -4.78 -15.74
CA ASP A 85 0.67 -6.14 -16.06
C ASP A 85 1.48 -7.24 -15.36
N THR A 86 2.43 -6.88 -14.49
CA THR A 86 3.29 -7.86 -13.84
C THR A 86 2.64 -8.54 -12.63
N CYS A 87 1.47 -8.05 -12.18
CA CYS A 87 0.76 -8.66 -11.07
C CYS A 87 -0.01 -9.90 -11.54
N PRO A 88 0.10 -11.05 -10.83
CA PRO A 88 -0.68 -12.23 -11.20
C PRO A 88 -2.18 -11.98 -10.99
N TYR A 89 -3.00 -12.64 -11.80
CA TYR A 89 -4.45 -12.53 -11.73
C TYR A 89 -5.05 -13.86 -11.29
N PHE A 90 -5.88 -13.83 -10.24
CA PHE A 90 -6.62 -14.99 -9.75
C PHE A 90 -8.12 -14.72 -9.73
N PRO A 91 -8.96 -15.66 -10.20
CA PRO A 91 -10.42 -15.51 -10.07
C PRO A 91 -10.84 -15.40 -8.61
N GLY A 92 -11.84 -14.57 -8.34
CA GLY A 92 -12.35 -14.37 -6.99
C GLY A 92 -11.66 -13.27 -6.19
N VAL A 93 -10.56 -12.74 -6.69
CA VAL A 93 -9.86 -11.60 -6.07
C VAL A 93 -10.31 -10.32 -6.75
N SER A 94 -10.63 -9.30 -5.97
CA SER A 94 -11.00 -7.98 -6.49
C SER A 94 -9.74 -7.17 -6.77
N TYR A 95 -9.54 -6.76 -8.01
CA TYR A 95 -8.38 -5.98 -8.40
C TYR A 95 -8.75 -4.53 -8.61
N ARG A 96 -7.92 -3.62 -8.09
CA ARG A 96 -8.07 -2.18 -8.28
C ARG A 96 -6.73 -1.56 -8.61
N ASP A 97 -6.73 -0.54 -9.44
CA ASP A 97 -5.52 0.17 -9.81
C ASP A 97 -5.63 1.63 -9.35
N TRP A 98 -4.77 2.01 -8.42
CA TRP A 98 -4.67 3.39 -7.95
C TRP A 98 -3.54 4.09 -8.70
N LYS A 99 -3.90 5.01 -9.56
CA LYS A 99 -2.91 5.79 -10.32
C LYS A 99 -2.34 6.86 -9.42
N LEU A 100 -1.09 6.70 -9.06
CA LEU A 100 -0.37 7.60 -8.16
C LEU A 100 1.00 7.90 -8.74
N ASP A 101 1.49 9.12 -8.50
CA ASP A 101 2.85 9.48 -8.88
C ASP A 101 3.85 8.67 -8.06
N ASP A 102 5.00 8.36 -8.66
CA ASP A 102 6.06 7.63 -7.97
C ASP A 102 6.86 8.58 -7.08
N PRO A 103 6.95 8.31 -5.76
CA PRO A 103 7.70 9.17 -4.85
C PRO A 103 9.22 9.00 -4.95
N ALA A 104 9.72 8.01 -5.68
CA ALA A 104 11.15 7.75 -5.78
C ALA A 104 11.89 8.96 -6.33
N GLY A 105 12.92 9.43 -5.61
CA GLY A 105 13.71 10.59 -6.03
C GLY A 105 13.02 11.93 -5.92
N GLN A 106 11.80 11.98 -5.36
CA GLN A 106 11.05 13.23 -5.25
C GLN A 106 11.29 13.91 -3.90
N PRO A 107 11.19 15.25 -3.85
CA PRO A 107 11.29 15.95 -2.56
C PRO A 107 10.08 15.63 -1.66
N VAL A 108 10.25 15.85 -0.37
CA VAL A 108 9.23 15.50 0.62
C VAL A 108 7.89 16.21 0.36
N GLU A 109 7.88 17.40 -0.23
CA GLU A 109 6.64 18.13 -0.55
C GLU A 109 5.78 17.36 -1.55
N VAL A 110 6.42 16.70 -2.53
CA VAL A 110 5.72 15.86 -3.50
C VAL A 110 5.23 14.59 -2.82
N VAL A 111 6.06 13.99 -1.98
CA VAL A 111 5.70 12.77 -1.24
C VAL A 111 4.51 13.02 -0.31
N ARG A 112 4.44 14.19 0.33
CA ARG A 112 3.28 14.58 1.16
C ARG A 112 1.99 14.58 0.36
N ARG A 113 2.00 15.10 -0.86
CA ARG A 113 0.80 15.10 -1.72
C ARG A 113 0.37 13.69 -2.10
N ILE A 114 1.33 12.84 -2.42
CA ILE A 114 1.06 11.42 -2.71
C ILE A 114 0.46 10.75 -1.47
N ARG A 115 1.05 10.97 -0.30
CA ARG A 115 0.54 10.46 0.98
C ARG A 115 -0.91 10.88 1.22
N ASP A 116 -1.22 12.15 1.00
CA ASP A 116 -2.56 12.69 1.26
C ASP A 116 -3.59 12.12 0.28
N ASP A 117 -3.22 11.91 -0.98
CA ASP A 117 -4.06 11.22 -1.96
C ASP A 117 -4.32 9.78 -1.53
N ILE A 118 -3.28 9.07 -1.11
CA ILE A 118 -3.42 7.71 -0.61
C ILE A 118 -4.36 7.68 0.60
N ALA A 119 -4.23 8.64 1.52
CA ALA A 119 -5.07 8.71 2.72
C ALA A 119 -6.56 8.83 2.38
N GLU A 120 -6.92 9.65 1.39
CA GLU A 120 -8.31 9.75 0.94
C GLU A 120 -8.83 8.44 0.37
N ARG A 121 -8.02 7.78 -0.46
CA ARG A 121 -8.39 6.50 -1.06
C ARG A 121 -8.53 5.40 -0.01
N VAL A 122 -7.66 5.39 0.99
CA VAL A 122 -7.72 4.44 2.11
C VAL A 122 -9.00 4.62 2.92
N ARG A 123 -9.39 5.86 3.21
CA ARG A 123 -10.63 6.13 3.94
C ARG A 123 -11.86 5.62 3.18
N ALA A 124 -11.91 5.85 1.88
CA ALA A 124 -13.00 5.34 1.05
C ALA A 124 -13.01 3.80 1.03
N LEU A 125 -11.83 3.18 0.98
CA LEU A 125 -11.71 1.73 1.00
C LEU A 125 -12.24 1.14 2.31
N ILE A 126 -11.92 1.76 3.44
CA ILE A 126 -12.43 1.32 4.75
C ILE A 126 -13.94 1.42 4.79
N ASP A 127 -14.51 2.50 4.29
CA ASP A 127 -15.97 2.67 4.27
C ASP A 127 -16.66 1.60 3.42
N GLU A 128 -15.98 1.12 2.41
CA GLU A 128 -16.49 0.06 1.53
C GLU A 128 -16.36 -1.33 2.17
N LEU A 129 -15.19 -1.65 2.72
CA LEU A 129 -14.86 -3.02 3.17
C LEU A 129 -15.23 -3.28 4.62
N ALA A 130 -15.14 -2.28 5.48
CA ALA A 130 -15.35 -2.43 6.91
C ALA A 130 -16.06 -1.22 7.50
N PRO A 131 -17.28 -0.91 7.04
CA PRO A 131 -18.03 0.25 7.57
C PRO A 131 -18.33 0.05 9.06
N ARG A 132 -18.39 1.16 9.78
CA ARG A 132 -18.76 1.14 11.19
C ARG A 132 -20.26 1.01 11.38
#